data_ceb5af632addc52eba70e0eac541fdd5
#
_entry.id   ceb5af632addc52eba70e0eac541fdd5
#
_cell.length_a   1.000
_cell.length_b   1.000
_cell.length_c   1.000
_cell.angle_alpha   90.00
_cell.angle_beta   90.00
_cell.angle_gamma   90.00
#
_symmetry.space_group_name_H-M   'P 1'
#
loop_
_entity.id
_entity.type
_entity.pdbx_description
1 polymer ?
#
loop_
_entity_poly.entity_id
_entity_poly.type
_entity_poly.pdbx_seq_one_letter_code
_entity_poly.pdbx_strand_id
1 'polypeptide(L)'
;MRAELDEIADVWRRSPVSGISPREILLVTDFDGTLAEIGPDPSLTVAVPDSLDSLRRLSLALKEVVVLSSRTSTELLRLVPVRGVRLIGDSGLPPLTPDEKRALERFNAEAAKLVASIPGARIESKPASTTVHLRA
;
A
#
# COMPACT_ATOMS: atom_id res chain seq x y z
N MET A 1 21.50 7.99 12.33
CA MET A 1 20.19 8.64 12.61
C MET A 1 20.21 10.17 12.47
N ARG A 2 20.95 10.97 13.28
CA ARG A 2 20.94 12.45 13.12
C ARG A 2 21.53 12.89 11.77
N ALA A 3 22.65 12.33 11.34
CA ALA A 3 23.27 12.60 10.03
C ALA A 3 22.37 12.23 8.85
N GLU A 4 21.67 11.12 8.93
CA GLU A 4 20.69 10.69 7.91
C GLU A 4 19.51 11.66 7.82
N LEU A 5 19.02 12.15 8.95
CA LEU A 5 17.93 13.14 8.96
C LEU A 5 18.38 14.48 8.37
N ASP A 6 19.63 14.88 8.60
CA ASP A 6 20.21 16.10 8.02
C ASP A 6 20.35 15.95 6.49
N GLU A 7 20.75 14.78 6.00
CA GLU A 7 20.83 14.48 4.56
C GLU A 7 19.44 14.51 3.89
N ILE A 8 18.43 13.89 4.50
CA ILE A 8 17.05 13.93 4.00
C ILE A 8 16.53 15.38 3.98
N ALA A 9 16.80 16.17 5.02
CA ALA A 9 16.41 17.57 5.05
C ALA A 9 17.09 18.40 3.96
N ASP A 10 18.34 18.07 3.59
CA ASP A 10 19.05 18.73 2.50
C ASP A 10 18.49 18.37 1.13
N VAL A 11 18.12 17.10 0.94
CA VAL A 11 17.42 16.63 -0.28
C VAL A 11 16.08 17.35 -0.42
N TRP A 12 15.31 17.43 0.66
CA TRP A 12 14.04 18.16 0.68
C TRP A 12 14.23 19.64 0.30
N ARG A 13 15.16 20.34 0.94
CA ARG A 13 15.42 21.77 0.67
C ARG A 13 15.80 22.05 -0.78
N ARG A 14 16.45 21.10 -1.46
CA ARG A 14 16.84 21.21 -2.87
C ARG A 14 15.77 20.71 -3.84
N SER A 15 14.70 20.10 -3.34
CA SER A 15 13.62 19.58 -4.18
C SER A 15 12.74 20.71 -4.75
N PRO A 16 12.14 20.51 -5.93
CA PRO A 16 11.20 21.48 -6.51
C PRO A 16 9.98 21.77 -5.63
N VAL A 17 9.67 20.87 -4.69
CA VAL A 17 8.49 21.00 -3.82
C VAL A 17 8.79 21.76 -2.51
N SER A 18 10.05 22.09 -2.22
CA SER A 18 10.43 22.76 -0.99
C SER A 18 9.83 24.17 -0.79
N GLY A 19 9.50 24.84 -1.92
CA GLY A 19 8.84 26.16 -1.92
C GLY A 19 7.32 26.11 -1.96
N ILE A 20 6.72 24.92 -2.02
CA ILE A 20 5.27 24.74 -2.08
C ILE A 20 4.70 24.77 -0.65
N SER A 21 3.60 25.48 -0.47
CA SER A 21 2.90 25.46 0.83
C SER A 21 2.49 24.03 1.19
N PRO A 22 2.75 23.56 2.42
CA PRO A 22 2.29 22.23 2.84
C PRO A 22 0.79 21.98 2.58
N ARG A 23 -0.03 23.03 2.66
CA ARG A 23 -1.47 22.97 2.38
C ARG A 23 -1.84 22.76 0.89
N GLU A 24 -0.86 22.77 0.02
CA GLU A 24 -1.04 22.49 -1.42
C GLU A 24 -0.46 21.12 -1.80
N ILE A 25 0.24 20.43 -0.89
CA ILE A 25 0.88 19.14 -1.13
C ILE A 25 -0.11 18.01 -0.89
N LEU A 26 -0.30 17.15 -1.90
CA LEU A 26 -0.87 15.82 -1.80
C LEU A 26 0.27 14.81 -1.66
N LEU A 27 0.28 14.04 -0.56
CA LEU A 27 1.19 12.91 -0.37
C LEU A 27 0.46 11.61 -0.67
N VAL A 28 1.01 10.80 -1.56
CA VAL A 28 0.58 9.42 -1.76
C VAL A 28 1.72 8.50 -1.38
N THR A 29 1.46 7.55 -0.49
CA THR A 29 2.46 6.57 -0.02
C THR A 29 1.90 5.16 -0.17
N ASP A 30 2.79 4.18 -0.40
CA ASP A 30 2.47 2.76 -0.30
C ASP A 30 2.48 2.31 1.16
N PHE A 31 2.02 1.10 1.42
CA PHE A 31 1.98 0.48 2.75
C PHE A 31 3.10 -0.56 2.93
N ASP A 32 3.10 -1.63 2.13
CA ASP A 32 4.04 -2.75 2.29
C ASP A 32 5.46 -2.37 1.82
N GLY A 33 6.45 -2.44 2.70
CA GLY A 33 7.82 -2.02 2.42
C GLY A 33 8.07 -0.52 2.60
N THR A 34 7.03 0.26 2.97
CA THR A 34 7.14 1.71 3.20
C THR A 34 6.69 2.08 4.62
N LEU A 35 5.47 1.75 5.00
CA LEU A 35 4.90 1.99 6.33
C LEU A 35 4.96 0.75 7.22
N ALA A 36 5.22 -0.40 6.64
CA ALA A 36 5.35 -1.69 7.30
C ALA A 36 6.50 -2.48 6.66
N GLU A 37 7.17 -3.31 7.45
CA GLU A 37 8.20 -4.21 6.95
C GLU A 37 7.59 -5.32 6.09
N ILE A 38 8.35 -5.76 5.05
CA ILE A 38 7.97 -6.92 4.25
C ILE A 38 8.38 -8.18 4.99
N GLY A 39 7.40 -8.93 5.49
CA GLY A 39 7.59 -10.24 6.11
C GLY A 39 7.28 -11.41 5.18
N PRO A 40 7.62 -12.63 5.60
CA PRO A 40 7.28 -13.86 4.86
C PRO A 40 5.78 -14.12 4.82
N ASP A 41 5.05 -13.71 5.84
CA ASP A 41 3.59 -13.84 5.94
C ASP A 41 2.92 -12.47 5.95
N PRO A 42 2.23 -12.09 4.86
CA PRO A 42 1.52 -10.82 4.77
C PRO A 42 0.40 -10.65 5.81
N SER A 43 -0.15 -11.75 6.34
CA SER A 43 -1.22 -11.68 7.35
C SER A 43 -0.73 -11.18 8.71
N LEU A 44 0.57 -11.31 8.99
CA LEU A 44 1.22 -10.87 10.23
C LEU A 44 1.80 -9.46 10.12
N THR A 45 1.69 -8.82 8.97
CA THR A 45 2.23 -7.47 8.75
C THR A 45 1.52 -6.47 9.67
N VAL A 46 2.31 -5.64 10.32
CA VAL A 46 1.86 -4.50 11.14
C VAL A 46 2.59 -3.24 10.70
N ALA A 47 1.92 -2.11 10.79
CA ALA A 47 2.57 -0.83 10.55
C ALA A 47 3.63 -0.54 11.61
N VAL A 48 4.75 0.05 11.20
CA VAL A 48 5.76 0.54 12.14
C VAL A 48 5.14 1.69 12.96
N PRO A 49 5.20 1.67 14.29
CA PRO A 49 4.54 2.68 15.15
C PRO A 49 4.91 4.12 14.76
N ASP A 50 6.18 4.39 14.49
CA ASP A 50 6.66 5.72 14.09
C ASP A 50 6.11 6.18 12.74
N SER A 51 5.78 5.25 11.83
CA SER A 51 5.16 5.58 10.55
C SER A 51 3.73 6.07 10.73
N LEU A 52 2.95 5.47 11.63
CA LEU A 52 1.59 5.91 11.94
C LEU A 52 1.57 7.30 12.59
N ASP A 53 2.52 7.58 13.48
CA ASP A 53 2.68 8.90 14.09
C ASP A 53 3.09 9.95 13.07
N SER A 54 3.94 9.59 12.12
CA SER A 54 4.31 10.45 11.00
C SER A 54 3.12 10.74 10.09
N LEU A 55 2.32 9.74 9.73
CA LEU A 55 1.10 9.92 8.95
C LEU A 55 0.12 10.87 9.64
N ARG A 56 -0.06 10.74 10.97
CA ARG A 56 -0.93 11.62 11.74
C ARG A 56 -0.46 13.07 11.69
N ARG A 57 0.84 13.32 11.87
CA ARG A 57 1.42 14.68 11.79
C ARG A 57 1.29 15.24 10.38
N LEU A 58 1.56 14.44 9.35
CA LEU A 58 1.45 14.84 7.95
C LEU A 58 -0.01 15.15 7.57
N SER A 59 -0.99 14.36 8.04
CA SER A 59 -2.40 14.62 7.75
C SER A 59 -2.91 15.95 8.34
N LEU A 60 -2.27 16.47 9.39
CA LEU A 60 -2.57 17.77 9.96
C LEU A 60 -1.86 18.91 9.22
N ALA A 61 -0.74 18.65 8.58
CA ALA A 61 0.10 19.66 7.94
C ALA A 61 -0.19 19.82 6.44
N LEU A 62 -0.41 18.70 5.74
CA LEU A 62 -0.56 18.67 4.28
C LEU A 62 -2.02 18.91 3.84
N LYS A 63 -2.21 19.10 2.54
CA LYS A 63 -3.53 19.19 1.91
C LYS A 63 -4.28 17.88 2.05
N GLU A 64 -3.61 16.77 1.71
CA GLU A 64 -4.17 15.42 1.78
C GLU A 64 -3.03 14.41 1.91
N VAL A 65 -3.28 13.34 2.68
CA VAL A 65 -2.39 12.18 2.76
C VAL A 65 -3.18 10.95 2.37
N VAL A 66 -2.67 10.19 1.42
CA VAL A 66 -3.28 8.98 0.87
C VAL A 66 -2.33 7.81 1.09
N VAL A 67 -2.85 6.71 1.65
CA VAL A 67 -2.18 5.40 1.60
C VAL A 67 -2.84 4.58 0.51
N LEU A 68 -2.08 4.23 -0.52
CA LEU A 68 -2.49 3.42 -1.65
C LEU A 68 -1.80 2.05 -1.57
N SER A 69 -2.57 0.97 -1.54
CA SER A 69 -2.01 -0.37 -1.40
C SER A 69 -2.80 -1.42 -2.19
N SER A 70 -2.14 -2.53 -2.51
CA SER A 70 -2.78 -3.73 -3.06
C SER A 70 -3.56 -4.54 -2.00
N ARG A 71 -3.45 -4.21 -0.72
CA ARG A 71 -4.28 -4.77 0.36
C ARG A 71 -5.72 -4.35 0.17
N THR A 72 -6.65 -5.15 0.68
CA THR A 72 -8.06 -4.77 0.66
C THR A 72 -8.30 -3.51 1.51
N SER A 73 -9.33 -2.76 1.17
CA SER A 73 -9.72 -1.57 1.95
C SER A 73 -10.02 -1.92 3.41
N THR A 74 -10.58 -3.09 3.67
CA THR A 74 -10.85 -3.59 5.04
C THR A 74 -9.57 -3.86 5.84
N GLU A 75 -8.55 -4.41 5.20
CA GLU A 75 -7.25 -4.64 5.84
C GLU A 75 -6.56 -3.33 6.16
N LEU A 76 -6.53 -2.38 5.20
CA LEU A 76 -5.93 -1.07 5.42
C LEU A 76 -6.56 -0.32 6.58
N LEU A 77 -7.89 -0.37 6.73
CA LEU A 77 -8.60 0.27 7.86
C LEU A 77 -8.13 -0.26 9.23
N ARG A 78 -7.75 -1.53 9.31
CA ARG A 78 -7.20 -2.11 10.54
C ARG A 78 -5.74 -1.78 10.76
N LEU A 79 -4.95 -1.73 9.68
CA LEU A 79 -3.50 -1.55 9.73
C LEU A 79 -3.09 -0.08 9.86
N VAL A 80 -3.92 0.83 9.36
CA VAL A 80 -3.67 2.29 9.38
C VAL A 80 -4.87 3.02 10.03
N PRO A 81 -5.10 2.87 11.35
CA PRO A 81 -6.22 3.52 12.04
C PRO A 81 -5.92 5.00 12.33
N VAL A 82 -5.52 5.76 11.31
CA VAL A 82 -5.14 7.17 11.42
C VAL A 82 -6.23 8.07 10.83
N ARG A 83 -6.83 8.92 11.65
CA ARG A 83 -7.81 9.91 11.17
C ARG A 83 -7.15 10.95 10.28
N GLY A 84 -7.87 11.37 9.24
CA GLY A 84 -7.39 12.38 8.29
C GLY A 84 -6.49 11.83 7.19
N VAL A 85 -6.22 10.52 7.19
CA VAL A 85 -5.53 9.81 6.10
C VAL A 85 -6.59 9.10 5.25
N ARG A 86 -6.54 9.32 3.94
CA ARG A 86 -7.37 8.60 2.98
C ARG A 86 -6.74 7.26 2.65
N LEU A 87 -7.51 6.19 2.79
CA LEU A 87 -7.07 4.83 2.49
C LEU A 87 -7.67 4.37 1.16
N ILE A 88 -6.82 3.91 0.26
CA ILE A 88 -7.20 3.36 -1.04
C ILE A 88 -6.63 1.95 -1.12
N GLY A 89 -7.47 0.96 -0.91
CA GLY A 89 -7.12 -0.46 -1.07
C GLY A 89 -7.33 -0.93 -2.50
N ASP A 90 -7.12 -2.24 -2.69
CA ASP A 90 -7.35 -2.94 -3.96
C ASP A 90 -6.63 -2.28 -5.15
N SER A 91 -5.46 -1.66 -4.89
CA SER A 91 -4.67 -0.88 -5.86
C SER A 91 -5.44 0.29 -6.50
N GLY A 92 -6.49 0.77 -5.87
CA GLY A 92 -7.37 1.81 -6.42
C GLY A 92 -8.32 1.31 -7.52
N LEU A 93 -8.41 0.00 -7.72
CA LEU A 93 -9.32 -0.58 -8.71
C LEU A 93 -10.78 -0.39 -8.30
N PRO A 94 -11.67 -0.06 -9.24
CA PRO A 94 -13.09 0.01 -8.96
C PRO A 94 -13.67 -1.39 -8.70
N PRO A 95 -14.83 -1.47 -8.03
CA PRO A 95 -15.55 -2.72 -7.91
C PRO A 95 -15.86 -3.31 -9.30
N LEU A 96 -15.59 -4.61 -9.46
CA LEU A 96 -15.84 -5.31 -10.71
C LEU A 96 -17.34 -5.46 -10.98
N THR A 97 -17.73 -5.35 -12.24
CA THR A 97 -19.04 -5.76 -12.72
C THR A 97 -19.23 -7.28 -12.59
N PRO A 98 -20.47 -7.80 -12.65
CA PRO A 98 -20.71 -9.24 -12.61
C PRO A 98 -19.98 -10.03 -13.70
N ASP A 99 -19.82 -9.45 -14.90
CA ASP A 99 -19.10 -10.11 -16.01
C ASP A 99 -17.60 -10.17 -15.77
N GLU A 100 -17.01 -9.07 -15.26
CA GLU A 100 -15.59 -9.02 -14.89
C GLU A 100 -15.28 -9.97 -13.74
N LYS A 101 -16.14 -10.07 -12.73
CA LYS A 101 -16.00 -11.07 -11.66
C LYS A 101 -15.96 -12.50 -12.22
N ARG A 102 -16.90 -12.86 -13.10
CA ARG A 102 -16.90 -14.16 -13.76
C ARG A 102 -15.64 -14.39 -14.61
N ALA A 103 -15.14 -13.35 -15.25
CA ALA A 103 -13.90 -13.45 -16.02
C ALA A 103 -12.69 -13.67 -15.09
N LEU A 104 -12.61 -12.94 -13.96
CA LEU A 104 -11.55 -13.10 -12.95
C LEU A 104 -11.60 -14.49 -12.31
N GLU A 105 -12.79 -15.02 -11.99
CA GLU A 105 -12.94 -16.37 -11.45
C GLU A 105 -12.43 -17.46 -12.43
N ARG A 106 -12.76 -17.34 -13.71
CA ARG A 106 -12.23 -18.24 -14.76
C ARG A 106 -10.71 -18.13 -14.86
N PHE A 107 -10.19 -16.89 -14.88
CA PHE A 107 -8.74 -16.67 -14.89
C PHE A 107 -8.07 -17.30 -13.67
N ASN A 108 -8.62 -17.13 -12.47
CA ASN A 108 -8.07 -17.71 -11.25
C ASN A 108 -8.04 -19.24 -11.30
N ALA A 109 -9.09 -19.88 -11.84
CA ALA A 109 -9.14 -21.33 -11.98
C ALA A 109 -8.04 -21.85 -12.94
N GLU A 110 -7.79 -21.17 -14.06
CA GLU A 110 -6.73 -21.56 -14.99
C GLU A 110 -5.34 -21.25 -14.43
N ALA A 111 -5.16 -20.07 -13.84
CA ALA A 111 -3.90 -19.68 -13.22
C ALA A 111 -3.51 -20.63 -12.07
N ALA A 112 -4.47 -21.10 -11.27
CA ALA A 112 -4.23 -22.06 -10.20
C ALA A 112 -3.62 -23.37 -10.72
N LYS A 113 -4.09 -23.85 -11.87
CA LYS A 113 -3.54 -25.09 -12.52
C LYS A 113 -2.07 -24.89 -12.92
N LEU A 114 -1.74 -23.72 -13.49
CA LEU A 114 -0.37 -23.39 -13.90
C LEU A 114 0.55 -23.25 -12.69
N VAL A 115 0.10 -22.50 -11.68
CA VAL A 115 0.88 -22.20 -10.47
C VAL A 115 1.14 -23.47 -9.64
N ALA A 116 0.21 -24.44 -9.64
CA ALA A 116 0.35 -25.71 -8.92
C ALA A 116 1.59 -26.52 -9.36
N SER A 117 2.09 -26.30 -10.57
CA SER A 117 3.29 -26.97 -11.09
C SER A 117 4.61 -26.27 -10.69
N ILE A 118 4.55 -25.09 -10.06
CA ILE A 118 5.72 -24.27 -9.72
C ILE A 118 5.95 -24.38 -8.20
N PRO A 119 7.06 -25.01 -7.75
CA PRO A 119 7.36 -25.12 -6.34
C PRO A 119 7.44 -23.73 -5.65
N GLY A 120 6.77 -23.60 -4.49
CA GLY A 120 6.74 -22.35 -3.72
C GLY A 120 5.84 -21.25 -4.28
N ALA A 121 5.24 -21.44 -5.46
CA ALA A 121 4.29 -20.49 -5.99
C ALA A 121 2.89 -20.70 -5.39
N ARG A 122 2.17 -19.59 -5.14
CA ARG A 122 0.78 -19.61 -4.67
C ARG A 122 -0.03 -18.46 -5.25
N ILE A 123 -1.32 -18.67 -5.37
CA ILE A 123 -2.28 -17.64 -5.80
C ILE A 123 -2.96 -17.03 -4.57
N GLU A 124 -3.10 -15.74 -4.60
CA GLU A 124 -3.96 -14.96 -3.72
C GLU A 124 -5.02 -14.25 -4.57
N SER A 125 -6.27 -14.71 -4.47
CA SER A 125 -7.42 -14.08 -5.12
C SER A 125 -7.91 -12.91 -4.26
N LYS A 126 -8.06 -11.74 -4.88
CA LYS A 126 -8.59 -10.52 -4.27
C LYS A 126 -9.90 -10.12 -4.94
N PRO A 127 -10.67 -9.18 -4.37
CA PRO A 127 -11.97 -8.78 -4.92
C PRO A 127 -11.94 -8.28 -6.38
N ALA A 128 -10.83 -7.64 -6.79
CA ALA A 128 -10.69 -7.04 -8.11
C ALA A 128 -9.38 -7.42 -8.83
N SER A 129 -8.57 -8.32 -8.27
CA SER A 129 -7.28 -8.72 -8.83
C SER A 129 -6.83 -10.09 -8.35
N THR A 130 -5.73 -10.55 -8.92
CA THR A 130 -5.05 -11.79 -8.48
C THR A 130 -3.57 -11.51 -8.33
N THR A 131 -3.00 -11.98 -7.23
CA THR A 131 -1.56 -11.93 -7.01
C THR A 131 -0.98 -13.34 -7.08
N VAL A 132 0.11 -13.50 -7.83
CA VAL A 132 0.91 -14.73 -7.81
C VAL A 132 2.16 -14.47 -6.98
N HIS A 133 2.31 -15.20 -5.89
CA HIS A 133 3.49 -15.13 -5.04
C HIS A 133 4.47 -16.22 -5.47
N LEU A 134 5.74 -15.84 -5.66
CA LEU A 134 6.83 -16.74 -6.05
C LEU A 134 7.85 -16.93 -4.91
N ARG A 135 7.51 -16.48 -3.70
CA ARG A 135 8.37 -16.64 -2.52
C ARG A 135 7.84 -17.78 -1.67
N ALA A 136 8.73 -18.71 -1.36
CA ALA A 136 8.49 -19.71 -0.32
C ALA A 136 8.75 -19.12 1.05
#